data_402d5a3028c39bc637c85234bebe95e5
#
_entry.id   402d5a3028c39bc637c85234bebe95e5
#
_cell.length_a   1.000
_cell.length_b   1.000
_cell.length_c   1.000
_cell.angle_alpha   90.00
_cell.angle_beta   90.00
_cell.angle_gamma   90.00
#
_symmetry.space_group_name_H-M   'P 1'
#
loop_
_entity.id
_entity.type
_entity.pdbx_description
1 polymer ?
#
loop_
_entity_poly.entity_id
_entity_poly.type
_entity_poly.pdbx_seq_one_letter_code
_entity_poly.pdbx_strand_id
1 'polypeptide(L)'
;MTSTVPEPKQGATDDKGLVEMAWDPITRIVGSLGIYTKVDFKNKTVAECHSTSSIFRGYSLFMKGKDPRDAHFITSRICGICGDNHATCSCYAQNMAYGVQPPHLGEWIANLGEAAEYMFDHNIFQENLVAVDYCEKMVSETNPGVLAMAEKTAAAHSDAHGYRTIADIMRALNPFTGEFYREALLVSRLTREMFCLMEGRHVHPSTLYPGGVGTVATVQLITDYTTRLMRYIEFMKKVVPMHDDLFDFFYEALPGYEHVGERRTLLGCWGAFQDPEVCNFAYKEMTDWGRKMFVTPGVVVDGKLVTTDLVDINLGIRIMLGSSYYDDWSDQEMFVTTDPLGNPVDRRHPWNQHTNPKPQKRDLEDKYSWVMSPRWFDGKDNLALDTGGGALARMWSTALAGLVETDEVMATGHSVKIDFPKTALKGPASFEWKIPQWSNTIERNRARTYFQAYAAAMALHFARKALVEINAGRTKTWETFEVPDEGIGCGFTEAVRGVLSHHMVIRDGKIANYHPYPPTPWNASPRDAEGIPGPYEDAVTNLNIYEENDRDNFKGIDIMRTVRSFDPCLPCGVHMYLGDGKTLEKLHSPTQSMTGE
;
A
#
# COMPACT_ATOMS: atom_id res chain seq x y z
N MET A 1 -24.37 18.57 9.38
CA MET A 1 -23.68 17.32 9.01
C MET A 1 -22.63 17.09 10.07
N THR A 2 -22.60 15.93 10.70
CA THR A 2 -21.59 15.58 11.71
C THR A 2 -20.19 15.59 11.10
N SER A 3 -19.18 15.98 11.88
CA SER A 3 -17.77 15.93 11.53
C SER A 3 -17.39 14.57 10.93
N THR A 4 -16.53 14.55 9.92
CA THR A 4 -16.02 13.30 9.31
C THR A 4 -14.82 12.71 10.08
N VAL A 5 -14.34 13.41 11.11
CA VAL A 5 -13.37 12.89 12.08
C VAL A 5 -14.16 12.26 13.22
N PRO A 6 -13.96 10.98 13.57
CA PRO A 6 -14.58 10.40 14.74
C PRO A 6 -14.10 11.15 15.98
N GLU A 7 -15.03 11.46 16.88
CA GLU A 7 -14.65 12.03 18.16
C GLU A 7 -13.79 11.04 18.94
N PRO A 8 -12.63 11.47 19.48
CA PRO A 8 -11.79 10.60 20.26
C PRO A 8 -12.50 10.21 21.56
N LYS A 9 -12.39 8.94 21.93
CA LYS A 9 -12.78 8.51 23.27
C LYS A 9 -11.73 9.01 24.25
N GLN A 10 -12.10 9.96 25.07
CA GLN A 10 -11.23 10.52 26.09
C GLN A 10 -11.24 9.60 27.33
N GLY A 11 -10.06 9.20 27.78
CA GLY A 11 -9.84 8.38 28.96
C GLY A 11 -9.32 9.20 30.16
N ALA A 12 -8.73 8.48 31.12
CA ALA A 12 -8.15 9.08 32.32
C ALA A 12 -6.95 9.96 32.01
N THR A 13 -6.70 10.91 32.90
CA THR A 13 -5.42 11.64 32.96
C THR A 13 -4.51 10.90 33.93
N ASP A 14 -3.32 10.55 33.50
CA ASP A 14 -2.33 9.86 34.34
C ASP A 14 -1.60 10.81 35.31
N ASP A 15 -0.75 10.25 36.17
CA ASP A 15 0.02 11.01 37.17
C ASP A 15 1.01 12.04 36.55
N LYS A 16 1.33 11.88 35.27
CA LYS A 16 2.19 12.80 34.49
C LYS A 16 1.40 13.89 33.80
N GLY A 17 0.08 13.87 33.90
CA GLY A 17 -0.83 14.82 33.24
C GLY A 17 -1.11 14.49 31.76
N LEU A 18 -0.72 13.29 31.29
CA LEU A 18 -1.03 12.82 29.95
C LEU A 18 -2.46 12.32 29.87
N VAL A 19 -3.14 12.61 28.77
CA VAL A 19 -4.53 12.22 28.56
C VAL A 19 -4.60 11.04 27.58
N GLU A 20 -5.23 9.96 28.01
CA GLU A 20 -5.53 8.83 27.14
C GLU A 20 -6.60 9.22 26.11
N MET A 21 -6.28 8.99 24.83
CA MET A 21 -7.18 9.25 23.72
C MET A 21 -7.22 8.03 22.81
N ALA A 22 -8.41 7.66 22.33
CA ALA A 22 -8.57 6.49 21.46
C ALA A 22 -9.49 6.79 20.29
N TRP A 23 -9.09 6.35 19.10
CA TRP A 23 -9.89 6.27 17.89
C TRP A 23 -10.01 4.80 17.50
N ASP A 24 -11.12 4.14 17.87
CA ASP A 24 -11.33 2.71 17.60
C ASP A 24 -12.80 2.45 17.22
N PRO A 25 -13.04 2.19 15.92
CA PRO A 25 -12.10 2.22 14.81
C PRO A 25 -11.86 3.64 14.26
N ILE A 26 -10.70 3.86 13.63
CA ILE A 26 -10.51 5.07 12.81
C ILE A 26 -11.35 4.98 11.53
N THR A 27 -11.74 6.13 10.99
CA THR A 27 -12.56 6.22 9.77
C THR A 27 -11.73 6.58 8.54
N ARG A 28 -12.35 6.41 7.35
CA ARG A 28 -11.74 6.71 6.04
C ARG A 28 -10.43 5.96 5.80
N ILE A 29 -10.47 4.67 6.16
CA ILE A 29 -9.46 3.65 5.84
C ILE A 29 -10.18 2.39 5.36
N VAL A 30 -9.45 1.38 4.96
CA VAL A 30 -10.00 0.07 4.63
C VAL A 30 -9.87 -0.86 5.84
N GLY A 31 -11.00 -1.36 6.34
CA GLY A 31 -11.06 -2.27 7.50
C GLY A 31 -11.11 -1.56 8.86
N SER A 32 -10.70 -2.27 9.92
CA SER A 32 -10.81 -1.82 11.32
C SER A 32 -9.44 -1.71 11.98
N LEU A 33 -9.07 -0.50 12.36
CA LEU A 33 -7.84 -0.15 13.06
C LEU A 33 -8.18 0.70 14.27
N GLY A 34 -7.65 0.36 15.43
CA GLY A 34 -7.67 1.18 16.64
C GLY A 34 -6.33 1.89 16.81
N ILE A 35 -6.37 3.19 17.10
CA ILE A 35 -5.21 3.99 17.48
C ILE A 35 -5.44 4.49 18.91
N TYR A 36 -4.55 4.14 19.80
CA TYR A 36 -4.55 4.50 21.22
C TYR A 36 -3.33 5.36 21.50
N THR A 37 -3.54 6.53 22.10
CA THR A 37 -2.46 7.49 22.36
C THR A 37 -2.54 8.06 23.78
N LYS A 38 -1.40 8.52 24.28
CA LYS A 38 -1.33 9.44 25.44
C LYS A 38 -0.88 10.81 24.93
N VAL A 39 -1.73 11.82 25.13
CA VAL A 39 -1.53 13.17 24.60
C VAL A 39 -1.12 14.11 25.72
N ASP A 40 -0.03 14.83 25.53
CA ASP A 40 0.39 15.97 26.35
C ASP A 40 -0.18 17.27 25.77
N PHE A 41 -1.33 17.69 26.28
CA PHE A 41 -1.95 18.93 25.83
C PHE A 41 -1.18 20.20 26.26
N LYS A 42 -0.36 20.11 27.32
CA LYS A 42 0.45 21.25 27.77
C LYS A 42 1.57 21.55 26.78
N ASN A 43 2.25 20.50 26.29
CA ASN A 43 3.34 20.61 25.35
C ASN A 43 2.89 20.45 23.89
N LYS A 44 1.60 20.18 23.65
CA LYS A 44 1.03 19.87 22.33
C LYS A 44 1.78 18.76 21.59
N THR A 45 1.99 17.63 22.26
CA THR A 45 2.67 16.46 21.67
C THR A 45 1.96 15.16 22.00
N VAL A 46 2.22 14.12 21.21
CA VAL A 46 1.79 12.75 21.49
C VAL A 46 2.94 12.01 22.18
N ALA A 47 2.75 11.60 23.44
CA ALA A 47 3.79 10.94 24.24
C ALA A 47 3.92 9.44 23.94
N GLU A 48 2.81 8.78 23.54
CA GLU A 48 2.76 7.33 23.33
C GLU A 48 1.70 6.98 22.30
N CYS A 49 1.94 5.95 21.48
CA CYS A 49 0.98 5.45 20.51
C CYS A 49 1.03 3.92 20.43
N HIS A 50 -0.17 3.29 20.33
CA HIS A 50 -0.36 1.88 20.04
C HIS A 50 -1.32 1.71 18.87
N SER A 51 -0.94 0.84 17.93
CA SER A 51 -1.71 0.48 16.73
C SER A 51 -2.29 -0.91 16.90
N THR A 52 -3.61 -1.06 16.90
CA THR A 52 -4.27 -2.32 17.20
C THR A 52 -5.15 -2.80 16.05
N SER A 53 -5.06 -4.08 15.70
CA SER A 53 -6.05 -4.76 14.88
C SER A 53 -6.83 -5.75 15.73
N SER A 54 -8.16 -5.63 15.67
CA SER A 54 -9.08 -6.44 16.50
C SER A 54 -9.61 -7.71 15.83
N ILE A 55 -9.22 -7.95 14.55
CA ILE A 55 -9.81 -9.03 13.73
C ILE A 55 -8.74 -10.03 13.28
N PHE A 56 -9.06 -11.33 13.31
CA PHE A 56 -8.25 -12.45 12.81
C PHE A 56 -9.05 -13.25 11.78
N ARG A 57 -8.49 -13.54 10.58
CA ARG A 57 -9.16 -14.25 9.48
C ARG A 57 -8.56 -15.60 9.10
N GLY A 58 -7.32 -15.92 9.47
CA GLY A 58 -6.69 -17.24 9.38
C GLY A 58 -6.33 -17.74 7.99
N TYR A 59 -6.02 -16.87 7.02
CA TYR A 59 -5.65 -17.31 5.66
C TYR A 59 -4.50 -18.32 5.66
N SER A 60 -3.44 -18.09 6.44
CA SER A 60 -2.32 -19.00 6.55
C SER A 60 -2.69 -20.37 7.16
N LEU A 61 -3.76 -20.44 7.95
CA LEU A 61 -4.23 -21.71 8.51
C LEU A 61 -5.06 -22.51 7.50
N PHE A 62 -6.07 -21.89 6.90
CA PHE A 62 -6.97 -22.63 6.03
C PHE A 62 -6.42 -22.90 4.62
N MET A 63 -5.31 -22.23 4.24
CA MET A 63 -4.60 -22.54 3.00
C MET A 63 -3.89 -23.90 3.04
N LYS A 64 -3.47 -24.37 4.23
CA LYS A 64 -2.80 -25.66 4.39
C LYS A 64 -3.69 -26.82 3.92
N GLY A 65 -3.11 -27.75 3.17
CA GLY A 65 -3.78 -28.91 2.61
C GLY A 65 -4.61 -28.64 1.35
N LYS A 66 -4.76 -27.37 0.93
CA LYS A 66 -5.48 -27.04 -0.29
C LYS A 66 -4.66 -27.32 -1.54
N ASP A 67 -5.37 -27.36 -2.67
CA ASP A 67 -4.76 -27.43 -3.99
C ASP A 67 -3.98 -26.14 -4.27
N PRO A 68 -2.68 -26.21 -4.62
CA PRO A 68 -1.92 -25.02 -4.92
C PRO A 68 -2.49 -24.16 -6.06
N ARG A 69 -3.23 -24.75 -7.01
CA ARG A 69 -3.87 -24.06 -8.14
C ARG A 69 -4.89 -23.02 -7.69
N ASP A 70 -5.52 -23.22 -6.52
CA ASP A 70 -6.55 -22.32 -5.99
C ASP A 70 -5.97 -21.12 -5.23
N ALA A 71 -4.64 -21.06 -5.01
CA ALA A 71 -4.03 -20.10 -4.10
C ALA A 71 -4.31 -18.64 -4.51
N HIS A 72 -4.15 -18.27 -5.77
CA HIS A 72 -4.42 -16.91 -6.28
C HIS A 72 -5.88 -16.53 -6.12
N PHE A 73 -6.80 -17.45 -6.41
CA PHE A 73 -8.24 -17.22 -6.27
C PHE A 73 -8.62 -16.98 -4.81
N ILE A 74 -8.12 -17.80 -3.89
CA ILE A 74 -8.42 -17.68 -2.45
C ILE A 74 -7.81 -16.40 -1.89
N THR A 75 -6.52 -16.14 -2.15
CA THR A 75 -5.81 -15.00 -1.59
C THR A 75 -6.29 -13.66 -2.13
N SER A 76 -6.83 -13.60 -3.34
CA SER A 76 -7.53 -12.43 -3.84
C SER A 76 -8.61 -11.93 -2.87
N ARG A 77 -9.28 -12.81 -2.10
CA ARG A 77 -10.32 -12.45 -1.13
C ARG A 77 -9.77 -11.95 0.21
N ILE A 78 -8.45 -11.84 0.35
CA ILE A 78 -7.84 -11.16 1.49
C ILE A 78 -8.32 -9.71 1.56
N CYS A 79 -8.41 -9.03 0.42
CA CYS A 79 -8.84 -7.64 0.38
C CYS A 79 -9.97 -7.41 -0.64
N GLY A 80 -10.92 -6.55 -0.27
CA GLY A 80 -12.03 -6.14 -1.12
C GLY A 80 -11.73 -4.88 -1.95
N ILE A 81 -10.50 -4.36 -1.91
CA ILE A 81 -10.06 -3.19 -2.66
C ILE A 81 -8.74 -3.42 -3.42
N CYS A 82 -7.79 -4.20 -2.90
CA CYS A 82 -6.54 -4.58 -3.56
C CYS A 82 -6.43 -6.11 -3.78
N GLY A 83 -7.56 -6.75 -4.11
CA GLY A 83 -7.62 -8.20 -4.28
C GLY A 83 -6.89 -8.72 -5.51
N ASP A 84 -6.72 -7.90 -6.53
CA ASP A 84 -5.91 -8.21 -7.71
C ASP A 84 -4.43 -8.32 -7.39
N ASN A 85 -3.87 -7.36 -6.62
CA ASN A 85 -2.46 -7.44 -6.21
C ASN A 85 -2.17 -8.72 -5.44
N HIS A 86 -3.11 -9.19 -4.57
CA HIS A 86 -2.98 -10.48 -3.92
C HIS A 86 -3.04 -11.66 -4.91
N ALA A 87 -3.90 -11.60 -5.92
CA ALA A 87 -3.96 -12.62 -6.96
C ALA A 87 -2.66 -12.65 -7.79
N THR A 88 -2.19 -11.48 -8.23
CA THR A 88 -0.95 -11.31 -9.01
C THR A 88 0.26 -11.84 -8.24
N CYS A 89 0.43 -11.42 -6.99
CA CYS A 89 1.53 -11.88 -6.15
C CYS A 89 1.49 -13.40 -5.91
N SER A 90 0.29 -13.95 -5.72
CA SER A 90 0.10 -15.39 -5.59
C SER A 90 0.44 -16.13 -6.89
N CYS A 91 0.04 -15.60 -8.06
CA CYS A 91 0.42 -16.16 -9.35
C CYS A 91 1.94 -16.16 -9.54
N TYR A 92 2.65 -15.12 -9.11
CA TYR A 92 4.11 -15.07 -9.18
C TYR A 92 4.77 -16.14 -8.29
N ALA A 93 4.25 -16.34 -7.05
CA ALA A 93 4.71 -17.44 -6.20
C ALA A 93 4.42 -18.83 -6.82
N GLN A 94 3.26 -18.99 -7.45
CA GLN A 94 2.88 -20.21 -8.15
C GLN A 94 3.72 -20.43 -9.41
N ASN A 95 3.96 -19.39 -10.22
CA ASN A 95 4.83 -19.48 -11.41
C ASN A 95 6.23 -19.98 -11.04
N MET A 96 6.80 -19.42 -9.96
CA MET A 96 8.08 -19.87 -9.43
C MET A 96 8.05 -21.33 -8.96
N ALA A 97 7.04 -21.71 -8.18
CA ALA A 97 6.93 -23.07 -7.63
C ALA A 97 6.68 -24.13 -8.71
N TYR A 98 5.98 -23.76 -9.79
CA TYR A 98 5.65 -24.68 -10.89
C TYR A 98 6.70 -24.64 -12.01
N GLY A 99 7.61 -23.66 -12.00
CA GLY A 99 8.58 -23.47 -13.07
C GLY A 99 7.93 -23.06 -14.40
N VAL A 100 6.84 -22.29 -14.35
CA VAL A 100 6.12 -21.81 -15.54
C VAL A 100 6.42 -20.34 -15.79
N GLN A 101 6.66 -20.01 -17.06
CA GLN A 101 6.83 -18.63 -17.52
C GLN A 101 5.63 -18.20 -18.36
N PRO A 102 4.91 -17.14 -17.99
CA PRO A 102 3.86 -16.58 -18.82
C PRO A 102 4.39 -16.11 -20.18
N PRO A 103 3.59 -16.18 -21.25
CA PRO A 103 3.93 -15.52 -22.51
C PRO A 103 4.05 -13.99 -22.32
N HIS A 104 4.94 -13.33 -23.08
CA HIS A 104 5.16 -11.88 -22.96
C HIS A 104 3.87 -11.07 -23.04
N LEU A 105 2.98 -11.39 -24.00
CA LEU A 105 1.70 -10.68 -24.11
C LEU A 105 0.82 -10.87 -22.88
N GLY A 106 0.84 -12.07 -22.25
CA GLY A 106 0.10 -12.33 -21.01
C GLY A 106 0.57 -11.44 -19.87
N GLU A 107 1.89 -11.28 -19.71
CA GLU A 107 2.46 -10.43 -18.67
C GLU A 107 2.23 -8.94 -18.95
N TRP A 108 2.29 -8.49 -20.24
CA TRP A 108 1.91 -7.11 -20.57
C TRP A 108 0.45 -6.81 -20.25
N ILE A 109 -0.46 -7.76 -20.42
CA ILE A 109 -1.88 -7.61 -20.06
C ILE A 109 -2.05 -7.57 -18.52
N ALA A 110 -1.33 -8.41 -17.79
CA ALA A 110 -1.32 -8.38 -16.32
C ALA A 110 -0.79 -7.03 -15.79
N ASN A 111 0.32 -6.52 -16.34
CA ASN A 111 0.85 -5.21 -15.99
C ASN A 111 -0.14 -4.07 -16.29
N LEU A 112 -0.93 -4.16 -17.37
CA LEU A 112 -2.00 -3.19 -17.66
C LEU A 112 -3.14 -3.26 -16.64
N GLY A 113 -3.49 -4.46 -16.16
CA GLY A 113 -4.44 -4.67 -15.08
C GLY A 113 -3.94 -4.05 -13.78
N GLU A 114 -2.72 -4.38 -13.39
CA GLU A 114 -2.08 -3.85 -12.17
C GLU A 114 -1.94 -2.32 -12.21
N ALA A 115 -1.59 -1.73 -13.36
CA ALA A 115 -1.56 -0.28 -13.54
C ALA A 115 -2.94 0.36 -13.35
N ALA A 116 -4.00 -0.27 -13.87
CA ALA A 116 -5.37 0.20 -13.69
C ALA A 116 -5.81 0.15 -12.21
N GLU A 117 -5.36 -0.85 -11.46
CA GLU A 117 -5.61 -0.97 -10.03
C GLU A 117 -4.90 0.14 -9.24
N TYR A 118 -3.62 0.43 -9.51
CA TYR A 118 -2.95 1.58 -8.88
C TYR A 118 -3.67 2.90 -9.18
N MET A 119 -4.09 3.12 -10.43
CA MET A 119 -4.84 4.30 -10.81
C MET A 119 -6.21 4.38 -10.11
N PHE A 120 -6.87 3.23 -9.88
CA PHE A 120 -8.15 3.17 -9.19
C PHE A 120 -8.01 3.44 -7.69
N ASP A 121 -7.24 2.61 -7.01
CA ASP A 121 -7.20 2.60 -5.53
C ASP A 121 -6.51 3.85 -4.99
N HIS A 122 -5.39 4.27 -5.60
CA HIS A 122 -4.76 5.54 -5.20
C HIS A 122 -5.66 6.75 -5.43
N ASN A 123 -6.43 6.77 -6.53
CA ASN A 123 -7.39 7.87 -6.76
C ASN A 123 -8.47 7.90 -5.68
N ILE A 124 -9.14 6.77 -5.39
CA ILE A 124 -10.17 6.71 -4.35
C ILE A 124 -9.58 7.08 -2.98
N PHE A 125 -8.43 6.51 -2.65
CA PHE A 125 -7.84 6.74 -1.33
C PHE A 125 -7.35 8.18 -1.16
N GLN A 126 -6.57 8.67 -2.12
CA GLN A 126 -6.03 10.03 -2.06
C GLN A 126 -7.12 11.09 -2.13
N GLU A 127 -8.03 10.99 -3.12
CA GLU A 127 -8.94 12.07 -3.44
C GLU A 127 -10.24 12.06 -2.61
N ASN A 128 -10.70 10.86 -2.22
CA ASN A 128 -11.98 10.75 -1.53
C ASN A 128 -11.85 10.39 -0.03
N LEU A 129 -10.69 9.93 0.43
CA LEU A 129 -10.47 9.57 1.83
C LEU A 129 -9.45 10.50 2.51
N VAL A 130 -8.24 10.65 1.97
CA VAL A 130 -7.16 11.47 2.56
C VAL A 130 -7.40 12.96 2.34
N ALA A 131 -7.70 13.38 1.11
CA ALA A 131 -7.86 14.81 0.77
C ALA A 131 -8.97 15.50 1.58
N VAL A 132 -9.93 14.73 2.10
CA VAL A 132 -10.94 15.22 3.04
C VAL A 132 -10.34 15.81 4.33
N ASP A 133 -9.15 15.35 4.76
CA ASP A 133 -8.47 15.94 5.91
C ASP A 133 -7.93 17.36 5.65
N TYR A 134 -7.85 17.74 4.38
CA TYR A 134 -7.38 19.04 3.90
C TYR A 134 -8.49 19.88 3.29
N CYS A 135 -9.76 19.43 3.31
CA CYS A 135 -10.88 20.17 2.75
C CYS A 135 -11.26 21.37 3.64
N GLU A 136 -11.92 22.37 3.03
CA GLU A 136 -12.37 23.58 3.71
C GLU A 136 -13.13 23.29 5.02
N LYS A 137 -14.06 22.34 4.97
CA LYS A 137 -14.87 21.98 6.13
C LYS A 137 -14.02 21.46 7.29
N MET A 138 -13.08 20.55 7.02
CA MET A 138 -12.21 19.98 8.05
C MET A 138 -11.26 21.04 8.61
N VAL A 139 -10.64 21.82 7.74
CA VAL A 139 -9.69 22.87 8.14
C VAL A 139 -10.40 23.98 8.92
N SER A 140 -11.67 24.32 8.57
CA SER A 140 -12.45 25.30 9.35
C SER A 140 -12.76 24.83 10.77
N GLU A 141 -12.91 23.50 10.98
CA GLU A 141 -13.21 22.91 12.29
C GLU A 141 -11.95 22.71 13.16
N THR A 142 -10.77 22.57 12.55
CA THR A 142 -9.53 22.21 13.27
C THR A 142 -8.47 23.30 13.28
N ASN A 143 -8.38 24.07 12.20
CA ASN A 143 -7.36 25.08 11.97
C ASN A 143 -7.94 26.32 11.26
N PRO A 144 -8.89 27.07 11.86
CA PRO A 144 -9.54 28.21 11.22
C PRO A 144 -8.54 29.31 10.80
N GLY A 145 -7.42 29.48 11.52
CA GLY A 145 -6.34 30.38 11.14
C GLY A 145 -5.69 30.00 9.79
N VAL A 146 -5.46 28.71 9.57
CA VAL A 146 -4.94 28.18 8.30
C VAL A 146 -5.91 28.43 7.16
N LEU A 147 -7.23 28.25 7.38
CA LEU A 147 -8.24 28.55 6.35
C LEU A 147 -8.23 30.04 5.98
N ALA A 148 -8.15 30.94 6.95
CA ALA A 148 -8.08 32.38 6.72
C ALA A 148 -6.81 32.81 5.94
N MET A 149 -5.70 32.06 6.06
CA MET A 149 -4.52 32.22 5.21
C MET A 149 -4.78 31.70 3.80
N ALA A 150 -5.38 30.51 3.66
CA ALA A 150 -5.68 29.87 2.37
C ALA A 150 -6.58 30.74 1.47
N GLU A 151 -7.51 31.49 2.06
CA GLU A 151 -8.37 32.45 1.32
C GLU A 151 -7.59 33.58 0.65
N LYS A 152 -6.42 33.92 1.18
CA LYS A 152 -5.58 35.01 0.70
C LYS A 152 -4.40 34.54 -0.15
N THR A 153 -4.10 33.23 -0.11
CA THR A 153 -2.97 32.63 -0.83
C THR A 153 -3.42 32.20 -2.22
N ALA A 154 -2.79 32.80 -3.25
CA ALA A 154 -3.02 32.40 -4.62
C ALA A 154 -2.41 31.02 -4.89
N ALA A 155 -3.10 30.18 -5.64
CA ALA A 155 -2.58 28.90 -6.11
C ALA A 155 -1.55 29.14 -7.25
N ALA A 156 -0.36 28.59 -7.10
CA ALA A 156 0.77 28.82 -8.02
C ALA A 156 0.50 28.24 -9.41
N HIS A 157 -0.18 27.10 -9.48
CA HIS A 157 -0.48 26.38 -10.72
C HIS A 157 -1.96 26.53 -11.15
N SER A 158 -2.57 27.67 -10.84
CA SER A 158 -4.00 27.91 -11.14
C SER A 158 -4.37 27.79 -12.62
N ASP A 159 -3.45 28.00 -13.53
CA ASP A 159 -3.62 27.82 -14.97
C ASP A 159 -3.76 26.35 -15.39
N ALA A 160 -3.19 25.43 -14.61
CA ALA A 160 -3.26 23.99 -14.87
C ALA A 160 -4.56 23.37 -14.29
N HIS A 161 -4.97 23.73 -13.07
CA HIS A 161 -6.11 23.12 -12.39
C HIS A 161 -7.36 24.00 -12.29
N GLY A 162 -7.24 25.29 -12.54
CA GLY A 162 -8.38 26.22 -12.61
C GLY A 162 -8.81 26.87 -11.28
N TYR A 163 -8.25 26.48 -10.14
CA TYR A 163 -8.52 27.06 -8.82
C TYR A 163 -7.63 28.28 -8.59
N ARG A 164 -8.20 29.41 -8.12
CA ARG A 164 -7.46 30.67 -7.97
C ARG A 164 -6.70 30.78 -6.66
N THR A 165 -7.29 30.26 -5.57
CA THR A 165 -6.72 30.29 -4.24
C THR A 165 -6.62 28.88 -3.67
N ILE A 166 -5.80 28.71 -2.63
CA ILE A 166 -5.73 27.44 -1.89
C ILE A 166 -7.08 27.09 -1.26
N ALA A 167 -7.84 28.10 -0.77
CA ALA A 167 -9.19 27.86 -0.25
C ALA A 167 -10.16 27.35 -1.34
N ASP A 168 -9.98 27.73 -2.62
CA ASP A 168 -10.78 27.17 -3.71
C ASP A 168 -10.48 25.67 -3.91
N ILE A 169 -9.22 25.26 -3.80
CA ILE A 169 -8.82 23.84 -3.79
C ILE A 169 -9.48 23.13 -2.61
N MET A 170 -9.36 23.68 -1.39
CA MET A 170 -9.97 23.09 -0.19
C MET A 170 -11.50 22.93 -0.31
N ARG A 171 -12.21 23.90 -0.92
CA ARG A 171 -13.64 23.79 -1.22
C ARG A 171 -13.97 22.68 -2.20
N ALA A 172 -13.17 22.56 -3.26
CA ALA A 172 -13.35 21.53 -4.26
C ALA A 172 -13.19 20.10 -3.70
N LEU A 173 -12.46 19.96 -2.57
CA LEU A 173 -12.27 18.71 -1.84
C LEU A 173 -13.38 18.40 -0.82
N ASN A 174 -14.35 19.29 -0.57
CA ASN A 174 -15.41 19.03 0.41
C ASN A 174 -16.20 17.76 0.07
N PRO A 175 -16.41 16.83 1.03
CA PRO A 175 -17.11 15.58 0.78
C PRO A 175 -18.49 15.80 0.18
N PHE A 176 -18.82 15.06 -0.88
CA PHE A 176 -20.09 15.04 -1.62
C PHE A 176 -20.47 16.36 -2.32
N THR A 177 -20.03 17.51 -1.84
CA THR A 177 -20.39 18.84 -2.37
C THR A 177 -19.30 19.43 -3.26
N GLY A 178 -18.03 19.14 -2.99
CA GLY A 178 -16.89 19.60 -3.76
C GLY A 178 -16.90 19.02 -5.19
N GLU A 179 -16.59 19.87 -6.16
CA GLU A 179 -16.59 19.46 -7.57
C GLU A 179 -15.49 18.44 -7.87
N PHE A 180 -14.29 18.65 -7.32
CA PHE A 180 -13.17 17.72 -7.51
C PHE A 180 -13.42 16.38 -6.80
N TYR A 181 -13.96 16.39 -5.58
CA TYR A 181 -14.35 15.16 -4.88
C TYR A 181 -15.28 14.29 -5.75
N ARG A 182 -16.27 14.91 -6.43
CA ARG A 182 -17.21 14.20 -7.31
C ARG A 182 -16.55 13.75 -8.63
N GLU A 183 -15.66 14.58 -9.20
CA GLU A 183 -14.90 14.23 -10.40
C GLU A 183 -14.04 12.97 -10.14
N ALA A 184 -13.33 12.91 -9.02
CA ALA A 184 -12.52 11.76 -8.62
C ALA A 184 -13.34 10.46 -8.51
N LEU A 185 -14.57 10.52 -7.98
CA LEU A 185 -15.49 9.36 -7.97
C LEU A 185 -15.85 8.89 -9.39
N LEU A 186 -16.03 9.79 -10.34
CA LEU A 186 -16.30 9.41 -11.73
C LEU A 186 -15.05 8.81 -12.39
N VAL A 187 -13.88 9.36 -12.11
CA VAL A 187 -12.60 8.85 -12.60
C VAL A 187 -12.31 7.44 -12.05
N SER A 188 -12.67 7.17 -10.81
CA SER A 188 -12.52 5.82 -10.24
C SER A 188 -13.34 4.76 -10.98
N ARG A 189 -14.49 5.12 -11.54
CA ARG A 189 -15.27 4.23 -12.42
C ARG A 189 -14.51 3.95 -13.72
N LEU A 190 -13.88 4.97 -14.31
CA LEU A 190 -13.12 4.84 -15.55
C LEU A 190 -11.96 3.83 -15.40
N THR A 191 -11.23 3.92 -14.29
CA THR A 191 -10.10 3.00 -14.03
C THR A 191 -10.55 1.57 -13.74
N ARG A 192 -11.71 1.37 -13.09
CA ARG A 192 -12.33 0.04 -12.97
C ARG A 192 -12.71 -0.57 -14.32
N GLU A 193 -13.23 0.24 -15.26
CA GLU A 193 -13.50 -0.22 -16.61
C GLU A 193 -12.23 -0.67 -17.32
N MET A 194 -11.10 0.07 -17.13
CA MET A 194 -9.78 -0.31 -17.65
C MET A 194 -9.33 -1.67 -17.09
N PHE A 195 -9.43 -1.86 -15.78
CA PHE A 195 -9.12 -3.13 -15.13
C PHE A 195 -9.97 -4.29 -15.70
N CYS A 196 -11.28 -4.10 -15.81
CA CYS A 196 -12.20 -5.13 -16.33
C CYS A 196 -11.89 -5.53 -17.77
N LEU A 197 -11.36 -4.62 -18.61
CA LEU A 197 -10.92 -4.94 -19.96
C LEU A 197 -9.74 -5.93 -19.94
N MET A 198 -8.82 -5.80 -18.98
CA MET A 198 -7.63 -6.63 -18.88
C MET A 198 -7.89 -7.95 -18.12
N GLU A 199 -8.61 -7.88 -17.00
CA GLU A 199 -8.73 -9.01 -16.06
C GLU A 199 -10.17 -9.47 -15.78
N GLY A 200 -11.12 -9.01 -16.58
CA GLY A 200 -12.51 -9.49 -16.62
C GLY A 200 -13.40 -8.93 -15.51
N ARG A 201 -12.94 -8.84 -14.27
CA ARG A 201 -13.74 -8.37 -13.13
C ARG A 201 -12.88 -7.63 -12.10
N HIS A 202 -13.29 -6.46 -11.70
CA HIS A 202 -12.73 -5.70 -10.59
C HIS A 202 -13.50 -6.05 -9.28
N VAL A 203 -12.86 -6.29 -8.17
CA VAL A 203 -11.46 -6.16 -7.73
C VAL A 203 -10.78 -7.55 -7.67
N HIS A 204 -11.52 -8.60 -7.91
CA HIS A 204 -11.05 -9.97 -7.89
C HIS A 204 -10.98 -10.47 -9.33
N PRO A 205 -9.80 -10.53 -9.96
CA PRO A 205 -9.66 -10.90 -11.35
C PRO A 205 -10.26 -12.27 -11.63
N SER A 206 -10.83 -12.41 -12.82
CA SER A 206 -11.43 -13.67 -13.28
C SER A 206 -10.67 -14.31 -14.43
N THR A 207 -9.67 -13.64 -14.97
CA THR A 207 -8.84 -14.13 -16.08
C THR A 207 -7.35 -14.21 -15.77
N LEU A 208 -6.94 -13.87 -14.57
CA LEU A 208 -5.56 -14.00 -14.09
C LEU A 208 -5.36 -15.39 -13.46
N TYR A 209 -4.35 -16.13 -13.92
CA TYR A 209 -4.00 -17.47 -13.47
C TYR A 209 -2.47 -17.65 -13.42
N PRO A 210 -1.94 -18.67 -12.71
CA PRO A 210 -0.58 -19.11 -12.93
C PRO A 210 -0.35 -19.41 -14.43
N GLY A 211 0.76 -18.96 -14.95
CA GLY A 211 1.08 -19.08 -16.39
C GLY A 211 0.55 -17.94 -17.26
N GLY A 212 -0.11 -16.91 -16.69
CA GLY A 212 -0.53 -15.71 -17.41
C GLY A 212 -2.01 -15.34 -17.27
N VAL A 213 -2.61 -14.84 -18.35
CA VAL A 213 -4.00 -14.38 -18.35
C VAL A 213 -4.84 -15.08 -19.41
N GLY A 214 -6.10 -15.37 -19.10
CA GLY A 214 -7.06 -15.94 -20.05
C GLY A 214 -7.71 -14.92 -20.99
N THR A 215 -7.36 -13.66 -20.90
CA THR A 215 -7.90 -12.58 -21.72
C THR A 215 -7.39 -12.68 -23.14
N VAL A 216 -8.30 -12.66 -24.13
CA VAL A 216 -7.96 -12.63 -25.55
C VAL A 216 -7.56 -11.20 -25.93
N ALA A 217 -6.28 -10.96 -26.03
CA ALA A 217 -5.73 -9.64 -26.37
C ALA A 217 -5.88 -9.34 -27.86
N THR A 218 -6.56 -8.25 -28.18
CA THR A 218 -6.75 -7.74 -29.54
C THR A 218 -6.35 -6.27 -29.62
N VAL A 219 -6.06 -5.78 -30.83
CA VAL A 219 -5.81 -4.35 -31.07
C VAL A 219 -6.95 -3.49 -30.56
N GLN A 220 -8.22 -3.95 -30.76
CA GLN A 220 -9.41 -3.23 -30.28
C GLN A 220 -9.42 -3.13 -28.76
N LEU A 221 -9.13 -4.22 -28.04
CA LEU A 221 -9.07 -4.23 -26.58
C LEU A 221 -8.05 -3.22 -26.03
N ILE A 222 -6.84 -3.20 -26.60
CA ILE A 222 -5.79 -2.25 -26.20
C ILE A 222 -6.20 -0.81 -26.55
N THR A 223 -6.87 -0.58 -27.69
CA THR A 223 -7.39 0.72 -28.06
C THR A 223 -8.47 1.21 -27.09
N ASP A 224 -9.38 0.34 -26.66
CA ASP A 224 -10.42 0.66 -25.70
C ASP A 224 -9.84 1.00 -24.32
N TYR A 225 -8.81 0.29 -23.91
CA TYR A 225 -8.05 0.61 -22.70
C TYR A 225 -7.35 1.98 -22.82
N THR A 226 -6.58 2.19 -23.89
CA THR A 226 -5.79 3.40 -24.11
C THR A 226 -6.69 4.65 -24.23
N THR A 227 -7.89 4.51 -24.81
CA THR A 227 -8.86 5.62 -24.89
C THR A 227 -9.28 6.09 -23.49
N ARG A 228 -9.45 5.17 -22.54
CA ARG A 228 -9.75 5.49 -21.14
C ARG A 228 -8.53 6.04 -20.41
N LEU A 229 -7.38 5.45 -20.66
CA LEU A 229 -6.10 5.90 -20.11
C LEU A 229 -5.80 7.35 -20.46
N MET A 230 -6.05 7.78 -21.71
CA MET A 230 -5.85 9.17 -22.11
C MET A 230 -6.73 10.14 -21.31
N ARG A 231 -7.96 9.76 -20.96
CA ARG A 231 -8.81 10.58 -20.07
C ARG A 231 -8.26 10.66 -18.65
N TYR A 232 -7.69 9.55 -18.15
CA TYR A 232 -7.04 9.53 -16.85
C TYR A 232 -5.78 10.40 -16.83
N ILE A 233 -4.97 10.36 -17.89
CA ILE A 233 -3.80 11.24 -18.05
C ILE A 233 -4.21 12.72 -18.02
N GLU A 234 -5.30 13.10 -18.69
CA GLU A 234 -5.81 14.47 -18.62
C GLU A 234 -6.24 14.88 -17.20
N PHE A 235 -6.82 13.96 -16.46
CA PHE A 235 -7.11 14.17 -15.05
C PHE A 235 -5.84 14.38 -14.22
N MET A 236 -4.78 13.58 -14.43
CA MET A 236 -3.51 13.72 -13.72
C MET A 236 -2.78 15.03 -13.97
N LYS A 237 -2.90 15.61 -15.16
CA LYS A 237 -2.37 16.95 -15.49
C LYS A 237 -2.97 18.06 -14.61
N LYS A 238 -4.18 17.86 -14.11
CA LYS A 238 -4.86 18.73 -13.14
C LYS A 238 -4.46 18.38 -11.70
N VAL A 239 -4.40 17.11 -11.38
CA VAL A 239 -4.28 16.59 -10.00
C VAL A 239 -2.90 16.85 -9.41
N VAL A 240 -1.83 16.58 -10.18
CA VAL A 240 -0.45 16.72 -9.68
C VAL A 240 -0.18 18.16 -9.23
N PRO A 241 -0.33 19.19 -10.08
CA PRO A 241 -0.07 20.56 -9.66
C PRO A 241 -1.03 21.08 -8.57
N MET A 242 -2.27 20.59 -8.54
CA MET A 242 -3.23 20.96 -7.50
C MET A 242 -2.78 20.46 -6.11
N HIS A 243 -2.29 19.24 -6.02
CA HIS A 243 -1.76 18.71 -4.76
C HIS A 243 -0.43 19.33 -4.37
N ASP A 244 0.43 19.67 -5.31
CA ASP A 244 1.65 20.40 -5.01
C ASP A 244 1.32 21.76 -4.37
N ASP A 245 0.42 22.54 -4.97
CA ASP A 245 -0.03 23.81 -4.40
C ASP A 245 -0.61 23.65 -2.99
N LEU A 246 -1.43 22.62 -2.77
CA LEU A 246 -2.04 22.36 -1.47
C LEU A 246 -0.99 21.96 -0.42
N PHE A 247 -0.08 21.07 -0.75
CA PHE A 247 0.91 20.54 0.20
C PHE A 247 2.01 21.55 0.52
N ASP A 248 2.47 22.32 -0.47
CA ASP A 248 3.42 23.41 -0.25
C ASP A 248 2.82 24.50 0.64
N PHE A 249 1.53 24.81 0.45
CA PHE A 249 0.82 25.73 1.34
C PHE A 249 0.80 25.26 2.80
N PHE A 250 0.61 23.96 3.07
CA PHE A 250 0.62 23.47 4.46
C PHE A 250 1.99 23.61 5.13
N TYR A 251 3.08 23.46 4.38
CA TYR A 251 4.43 23.74 4.90
C TYR A 251 4.63 25.23 5.21
N GLU A 252 4.09 26.12 4.38
CA GLU A 252 4.19 27.57 4.59
C GLU A 252 3.29 28.06 5.72
N ALA A 253 2.07 27.52 5.82
CA ALA A 253 1.06 27.95 6.80
C ALA A 253 1.35 27.46 8.23
N LEU A 254 2.02 26.33 8.37
CA LEU A 254 2.30 25.66 9.66
C LEU A 254 3.80 25.40 9.81
N PRO A 255 4.60 26.35 10.30
CA PRO A 255 6.03 26.19 10.51
C PRO A 255 6.36 24.95 11.37
N GLY A 256 7.21 24.06 10.88
CA GLY A 256 7.54 22.78 11.52
C GLY A 256 6.65 21.61 11.07
N TYR A 257 5.67 21.84 10.15
CA TYR A 257 4.78 20.78 9.66
C TYR A 257 5.52 19.71 8.83
N GLU A 258 6.73 20.00 8.38
CA GLU A 258 7.65 19.03 7.77
C GLU A 258 8.01 17.85 8.69
N HIS A 259 7.85 18.03 10.01
CA HIS A 259 8.08 16.98 11.00
C HIS A 259 6.81 16.21 11.41
N VAL A 260 5.64 16.53 10.85
CA VAL A 260 4.41 15.81 11.17
C VAL A 260 4.44 14.40 10.60
N GLY A 261 4.43 13.42 11.50
CA GLY A 261 4.54 12.00 11.15
C GLY A 261 5.86 11.63 10.47
N GLU A 262 6.92 12.42 10.70
CA GLU A 262 8.26 12.09 10.24
C GLU A 262 8.77 10.81 10.90
N ARG A 263 9.47 10.01 10.12
CA ARG A 263 10.19 8.84 10.58
C ARG A 263 11.60 8.81 10.01
N ARG A 264 12.49 8.11 10.72
CA ARG A 264 13.74 7.66 10.13
C ARG A 264 13.47 6.99 8.80
N THR A 265 14.21 7.33 7.74
CA THR A 265 14.04 6.77 6.41
C THR A 265 14.46 5.30 6.38
N LEU A 266 13.52 4.41 6.67
CA LEU A 266 13.64 2.95 6.62
C LEU A 266 12.56 2.45 5.68
N LEU A 267 12.82 2.44 4.36
CA LEU A 267 11.82 2.13 3.35
C LEU A 267 12.06 0.77 2.71
N GLY A 268 10.97 0.03 2.51
CA GLY A 268 10.95 -1.22 1.75
C GLY A 268 10.08 -1.12 0.52
N CYS A 269 10.58 -1.58 -0.61
CA CYS A 269 9.89 -1.74 -1.89
C CYS A 269 10.25 -3.09 -2.47
N TRP A 270 9.26 -3.92 -2.84
CA TRP A 270 9.50 -5.24 -3.41
C TRP A 270 9.44 -5.27 -4.95
N GLY A 271 9.28 -4.10 -5.56
CA GLY A 271 9.18 -3.93 -7.01
C GLY A 271 7.78 -4.21 -7.56
N ALA A 272 7.48 -3.67 -8.72
CA ALA A 272 6.22 -3.89 -9.44
C ALA A 272 6.44 -3.84 -10.95
N PHE A 273 5.47 -4.39 -11.69
CA PHE A 273 5.48 -4.45 -13.13
C PHE A 273 6.67 -5.25 -13.67
N GLN A 274 6.47 -6.54 -13.87
CA GLN A 274 7.48 -7.43 -14.41
C GLN A 274 7.81 -7.08 -15.86
N ASP A 275 9.09 -7.12 -16.22
CA ASP A 275 9.50 -7.08 -17.60
C ASP A 275 9.57 -8.51 -18.17
N PRO A 276 8.60 -8.93 -19.01
CA PRO A 276 8.57 -10.29 -19.54
C PRO A 276 9.73 -10.61 -20.50
N GLU A 277 10.48 -9.61 -20.95
CA GLU A 277 11.66 -9.83 -21.79
C GLU A 277 12.83 -10.43 -20.98
N VAL A 278 12.80 -10.31 -19.65
CA VAL A 278 13.87 -10.78 -18.75
C VAL A 278 13.36 -11.63 -17.58
N CYS A 279 12.14 -11.40 -17.10
CA CYS A 279 11.56 -12.15 -15.98
C CYS A 279 11.15 -13.56 -16.45
N ASN A 280 11.69 -14.57 -15.80
CA ASN A 280 11.34 -15.98 -16.03
C ASN A 280 10.80 -16.67 -14.78
N PHE A 281 10.58 -15.92 -13.69
CA PHE A 281 10.16 -16.41 -12.38
C PHE A 281 11.06 -17.49 -11.76
N ALA A 282 12.24 -17.76 -12.31
CA ALA A 282 13.18 -18.69 -11.72
C ALA A 282 13.89 -18.06 -10.50
N TYR A 283 13.81 -18.71 -9.33
CA TYR A 283 14.44 -18.21 -8.11
C TYR A 283 15.94 -17.97 -8.28
N LYS A 284 16.62 -18.86 -9.00
CA LYS A 284 18.07 -18.78 -9.21
C LYS A 284 18.52 -17.55 -10.01
N GLU A 285 17.61 -16.95 -10.75
CA GLU A 285 17.85 -15.76 -11.57
C GLU A 285 17.15 -14.52 -11.01
N MET A 286 16.55 -14.63 -9.81
CA MET A 286 15.74 -13.56 -9.19
C MET A 286 16.54 -12.27 -8.94
N THR A 287 17.83 -12.37 -8.66
CA THR A 287 18.74 -11.22 -8.57
C THR A 287 18.80 -10.42 -9.87
N ASP A 288 18.79 -11.11 -11.02
CA ASP A 288 18.95 -10.45 -12.32
C ASP A 288 17.63 -9.88 -12.84
N TRP A 289 16.56 -10.68 -12.90
CA TRP A 289 15.30 -10.21 -13.43
C TRP A 289 14.58 -9.27 -12.45
N GLY A 290 14.74 -9.42 -11.15
CA GLY A 290 14.12 -8.54 -10.15
C GLY A 290 14.52 -7.07 -10.30
N ARG A 291 15.77 -6.79 -10.62
CA ARG A 291 16.27 -5.42 -10.86
C ARG A 291 15.68 -4.75 -12.10
N LYS A 292 15.08 -5.52 -12.99
CA LYS A 292 14.50 -5.04 -14.26
C LYS A 292 13.02 -4.74 -14.18
N MET A 293 12.40 -4.93 -13.01
CA MET A 293 11.04 -4.46 -12.79
C MET A 293 10.92 -2.97 -13.06
N PHE A 294 9.79 -2.55 -13.60
CA PHE A 294 9.54 -1.13 -13.90
C PHE A 294 9.24 -0.26 -12.67
N VAL A 295 9.07 -0.85 -11.51
CA VAL A 295 9.30 -0.22 -10.20
C VAL A 295 10.43 -1.00 -9.56
N THR A 296 11.58 -0.37 -9.36
CA THR A 296 12.77 -1.07 -8.89
C THR A 296 12.62 -1.48 -7.42
N PRO A 297 12.79 -2.77 -7.07
CA PRO A 297 12.81 -3.19 -5.68
C PRO A 297 13.98 -2.56 -4.92
N GLY A 298 13.83 -2.41 -3.60
CA GLY A 298 14.94 -1.95 -2.79
C GLY A 298 14.60 -1.76 -1.31
N VAL A 299 15.64 -1.83 -0.51
CA VAL A 299 15.64 -1.42 0.90
C VAL A 299 16.44 -0.14 1.03
N VAL A 300 15.82 0.90 1.55
CA VAL A 300 16.45 2.20 1.79
C VAL A 300 16.62 2.42 3.29
N VAL A 301 17.85 2.67 3.70
CA VAL A 301 18.20 2.95 5.11
C VAL A 301 18.91 4.28 5.17
N ASP A 302 18.38 5.23 5.95
CA ASP A 302 18.91 6.58 6.10
C ASP A 302 19.16 7.28 4.75
N GLY A 303 18.20 7.13 3.83
CA GLY A 303 18.25 7.73 2.49
C GLY A 303 19.17 7.03 1.51
N LYS A 304 19.82 5.92 1.88
CA LYS A 304 20.71 5.14 1.00
C LYS A 304 20.06 3.83 0.59
N LEU A 305 20.16 3.50 -0.69
CA LEU A 305 19.73 2.22 -1.22
C LEU A 305 20.75 1.12 -0.79
N VAL A 306 20.31 0.21 0.07
CA VAL A 306 21.15 -0.85 0.65
C VAL A 306 21.23 -2.05 -0.28
N THR A 307 20.09 -2.48 -0.82
CA THR A 307 20.01 -3.57 -1.79
C THR A 307 18.85 -3.37 -2.74
N THR A 308 19.00 -3.88 -3.97
CA THR A 308 17.93 -4.06 -4.95
C THR A 308 17.73 -5.54 -5.27
N ASP A 309 18.43 -6.41 -4.58
CA ASP A 309 18.41 -7.85 -4.82
C ASP A 309 17.24 -8.51 -4.11
N LEU A 310 16.32 -9.08 -4.87
CA LEU A 310 15.16 -9.76 -4.32
C LEU A 310 15.52 -11.01 -3.51
N VAL A 311 16.67 -11.63 -3.73
CA VAL A 311 17.14 -12.75 -2.90
C VAL A 311 17.53 -12.24 -1.51
N ASP A 312 18.29 -11.15 -1.43
CA ASP A 312 18.64 -10.50 -0.15
C ASP A 312 17.38 -10.01 0.58
N ILE A 313 16.45 -9.38 -0.17
CA ILE A 313 15.17 -8.90 0.36
C ILE A 313 14.40 -10.08 0.95
N ASN A 314 14.24 -11.16 0.20
CA ASN A 314 13.54 -12.37 0.65
C ASN A 314 14.16 -12.95 1.92
N LEU A 315 15.45 -13.24 1.88
CA LEU A 315 16.16 -13.89 2.98
C LEU A 315 16.28 -13.00 4.23
N GLY A 316 16.11 -11.69 4.09
CA GLY A 316 16.08 -10.74 5.19
C GLY A 316 14.76 -10.70 5.97
N ILE A 317 13.65 -11.18 5.42
CA ILE A 317 12.34 -11.10 6.08
C ILE A 317 12.32 -11.96 7.36
N ARG A 318 11.89 -11.34 8.47
CA ARG A 318 11.71 -11.97 9.78
C ARG A 318 10.35 -11.60 10.35
N ILE A 319 9.65 -12.58 10.92
CA ILE A 319 8.35 -12.37 11.53
C ILE A 319 8.52 -12.44 13.06
N MET A 320 8.33 -11.30 13.68
CA MET A 320 8.42 -11.14 15.12
C MET A 320 7.02 -11.11 15.74
N LEU A 321 6.88 -11.53 16.98
CA LEU A 321 5.58 -11.66 17.63
C LEU A 321 5.33 -10.60 18.70
N GLY A 322 6.32 -10.27 19.53
CA GLY A 322 6.24 -9.24 20.56
C GLY A 322 4.85 -9.09 21.17
N SER A 323 4.18 -8.00 20.83
CA SER A 323 2.83 -7.65 21.30
C SER A 323 1.67 -8.23 20.47
N SER A 324 1.91 -9.29 19.69
CA SER A 324 0.88 -9.92 18.84
C SER A 324 0.24 -11.13 19.54
N TYR A 325 -1.05 -11.42 19.22
CA TYR A 325 -1.83 -12.53 19.81
C TYR A 325 -1.45 -13.90 19.23
N TYR A 326 -0.16 -14.26 19.29
CA TYR A 326 0.35 -15.54 18.81
C TYR A 326 1.36 -16.13 19.78
N ASP A 327 1.46 -17.47 19.78
CA ASP A 327 2.56 -18.19 20.43
C ASP A 327 3.76 -18.30 19.48
N ASP A 328 4.96 -18.35 20.04
CA ASP A 328 6.18 -18.58 19.29
C ASP A 328 6.17 -19.99 18.66
N TRP A 329 6.81 -20.14 17.52
CA TRP A 329 6.97 -21.39 16.81
C TRP A 329 8.44 -21.86 16.72
N SER A 330 9.31 -21.27 17.53
CA SER A 330 10.76 -21.53 17.46
C SER A 330 11.16 -22.99 17.67
N ASP A 331 10.33 -23.77 18.39
CA ASP A 331 10.57 -25.19 18.67
C ASP A 331 10.01 -26.12 17.59
N GLN A 332 9.32 -25.60 16.58
CA GLN A 332 8.74 -26.42 15.52
C GLN A 332 9.74 -26.67 14.38
N GLU A 333 9.53 -27.77 13.65
CA GLU A 333 10.36 -28.12 12.49
C GLU A 333 10.23 -27.07 11.39
N MET A 334 11.36 -26.74 10.74
CA MET A 334 11.39 -25.82 9.61
C MET A 334 10.93 -26.52 8.34
N PHE A 335 10.09 -25.87 7.54
CA PHE A 335 9.70 -26.34 6.22
C PHE A 335 10.84 -26.22 5.20
N VAL A 336 11.64 -25.14 5.31
CA VAL A 336 12.71 -24.79 4.37
C VAL A 336 13.94 -24.38 5.17
N THR A 337 15.02 -25.16 5.09
CA THR A 337 16.29 -24.87 5.76
C THR A 337 17.28 -24.10 4.89
N THR A 338 17.19 -24.31 3.58
CA THR A 338 18.00 -23.61 2.58
C THR A 338 17.14 -23.21 1.39
N ASP A 339 17.45 -22.06 0.80
CA ASP A 339 16.84 -21.62 -0.46
C ASP A 339 17.38 -22.41 -1.68
N PRO A 340 16.84 -22.24 -2.89
CA PRO A 340 17.33 -22.91 -4.10
C PRO A 340 18.76 -22.56 -4.52
N LEU A 341 19.37 -21.52 -3.94
CA LEU A 341 20.78 -21.15 -4.12
C LEU A 341 21.70 -21.75 -3.06
N GLY A 342 21.13 -22.44 -2.03
CA GLY A 342 21.88 -23.03 -0.93
C GLY A 342 22.12 -22.08 0.25
N ASN A 343 21.54 -20.89 0.25
CA ASN A 343 21.63 -19.96 1.36
C ASN A 343 20.76 -20.43 2.54
N PRO A 344 21.21 -20.27 3.79
CA PRO A 344 20.42 -20.63 4.97
C PRO A 344 19.16 -19.75 5.08
N VAL A 345 18.02 -20.38 5.35
CA VAL A 345 16.75 -19.69 5.61
C VAL A 345 16.52 -19.61 7.12
N ASP A 346 16.21 -18.44 7.60
CA ASP A 346 15.95 -18.22 9.03
C ASP A 346 14.66 -18.92 9.48
N ARG A 347 14.60 -19.30 10.74
CA ARG A 347 13.42 -19.91 11.38
C ARG A 347 12.20 -18.99 11.37
N ARG A 348 12.41 -17.67 11.44
CA ARG A 348 11.35 -16.66 11.43
C ARG A 348 10.98 -16.17 10.03
N HIS A 349 11.55 -16.78 8.98
CA HIS A 349 11.18 -16.48 7.60
C HIS A 349 9.75 -16.97 7.29
N PRO A 350 8.99 -16.30 6.40
CA PRO A 350 7.62 -16.71 6.05
C PRO A 350 7.47 -18.17 5.59
N TRP A 351 8.46 -18.76 4.89
CA TRP A 351 8.41 -20.18 4.54
C TRP A 351 8.38 -21.11 5.76
N ASN A 352 8.92 -20.68 6.90
CA ASN A 352 9.05 -21.49 8.11
C ASN A 352 8.05 -21.12 9.22
N GLN A 353 7.19 -20.13 8.96
CA GLN A 353 6.24 -19.68 9.96
C GLN A 353 5.15 -20.72 10.22
N HIS A 354 4.97 -21.08 11.48
CA HIS A 354 3.80 -21.78 11.97
C HIS A 354 2.89 -20.77 12.65
N THR A 355 1.69 -20.56 12.09
CA THR A 355 0.73 -19.63 12.67
C THR A 355 0.02 -20.29 13.85
N ASN A 356 0.36 -19.88 15.06
CA ASN A 356 -0.21 -20.39 16.32
C ASN A 356 -1.01 -19.27 17.00
N PRO A 357 -2.30 -19.06 16.63
CA PRO A 357 -3.11 -17.99 17.21
C PRO A 357 -3.36 -18.25 18.69
N LYS A 358 -3.22 -17.18 19.50
CA LYS A 358 -3.48 -17.17 20.94
C LYS A 358 -4.43 -16.03 21.30
N PRO A 359 -5.74 -16.21 21.11
CA PRO A 359 -6.73 -15.20 21.45
C PRO A 359 -6.67 -14.82 22.93
N GLN A 360 -6.62 -13.54 23.22
CA GLN A 360 -6.64 -13.03 24.59
C GLN A 360 -7.26 -11.64 24.67
N LYS A 361 -7.55 -11.18 25.90
CA LYS A 361 -7.96 -9.80 26.11
C LYS A 361 -6.81 -8.84 25.75
N ARG A 362 -7.14 -7.73 25.08
CA ARG A 362 -6.16 -6.68 24.76
C ARG A 362 -5.55 -6.09 26.04
N ASP A 363 -4.24 -6.02 26.05
CA ASP A 363 -3.44 -5.35 27.06
C ASP A 363 -2.35 -4.54 26.34
N LEU A 364 -2.43 -3.21 26.39
CA LEU A 364 -1.52 -2.31 25.66
C LEU A 364 -0.09 -2.38 26.20
N GLU A 365 0.13 -2.88 27.40
CA GLU A 365 1.47 -3.08 27.99
C GLU A 365 2.09 -4.43 27.60
N ASP A 366 1.28 -5.39 27.09
CA ASP A 366 1.75 -6.73 26.72
C ASP A 366 1.32 -7.07 25.28
N LYS A 367 0.10 -7.60 25.10
CA LYS A 367 -0.41 -8.04 23.80
C LYS A 367 -1.68 -7.31 23.42
N TYR A 368 -1.67 -6.67 22.24
CA TYR A 368 -2.77 -5.79 21.87
C TYR A 368 -3.21 -5.88 20.39
N SER A 369 -2.55 -6.67 19.54
CA SER A 369 -2.87 -6.70 18.12
C SER A 369 -2.88 -8.11 17.53
N TRP A 370 -3.74 -8.35 16.52
CA TRP A 370 -3.67 -9.52 15.66
C TRP A 370 -2.66 -9.40 14.52
N VAL A 371 -2.07 -8.23 14.32
CA VAL A 371 -0.99 -8.07 13.34
C VAL A 371 0.32 -8.54 13.97
N MET A 372 1.09 -9.34 13.24
CA MET A 372 2.47 -9.68 13.59
C MET A 372 3.40 -8.51 13.23
N SER A 373 4.64 -8.57 13.69
CA SER A 373 5.65 -7.54 13.43
C SER A 373 6.68 -8.05 12.41
N PRO A 374 6.42 -7.89 11.08
CA PRO A 374 7.44 -8.16 10.09
C PRO A 374 8.60 -7.18 10.26
N ARG A 375 9.81 -7.70 10.06
CA ARG A 375 11.06 -6.95 10.12
C ARG A 375 11.95 -7.40 8.97
N TRP A 376 12.91 -6.57 8.61
CA TRP A 376 13.95 -6.96 7.67
C TRP A 376 15.30 -6.93 8.38
N PHE A 377 16.02 -8.05 8.30
CA PHE A 377 17.33 -8.22 8.95
C PHE A 377 18.45 -7.73 8.01
N ASP A 378 19.19 -6.73 8.45
CA ASP A 378 20.28 -6.11 7.68
C ASP A 378 21.65 -6.79 7.84
N GLY A 379 21.67 -7.95 8.51
CA GLY A 379 22.90 -8.66 8.93
C GLY A 379 23.29 -8.37 10.39
N LYS A 380 22.63 -7.41 11.03
CA LYS A 380 22.90 -7.01 12.41
C LYS A 380 21.60 -6.78 13.19
N ASP A 381 20.71 -5.93 12.69
CA ASP A 381 19.50 -5.48 13.38
C ASP A 381 18.24 -5.87 12.60
N ASN A 382 17.10 -6.04 13.30
CA ASN A 382 15.78 -6.26 12.72
C ASN A 382 15.08 -4.93 12.49
N LEU A 383 15.11 -4.42 11.26
CA LEU A 383 14.59 -3.10 10.92
C LEU A 383 13.07 -3.13 10.71
N ALA A 384 12.36 -2.21 11.37
CA ALA A 384 10.95 -1.95 11.13
C ALA A 384 10.78 -1.10 9.86
N LEU A 385 10.82 -1.76 8.69
CA LEU A 385 10.66 -1.05 7.43
C LEU A 385 9.26 -0.46 7.30
N ASP A 386 9.21 0.67 6.66
CA ASP A 386 8.04 1.45 6.30
C ASP A 386 7.81 1.32 4.79
N THR A 387 6.59 1.17 4.37
CA THR A 387 6.25 1.15 2.94
C THR A 387 5.97 2.55 2.39
N GLY A 388 6.00 3.57 3.24
CA GLY A 388 5.69 4.96 2.84
C GLY A 388 4.27 5.14 2.29
N GLY A 389 3.31 4.32 2.76
CA GLY A 389 1.99 4.25 2.13
C GLY A 389 2.04 3.68 0.71
N GLY A 390 3.05 2.88 0.42
CA GLY A 390 3.38 2.29 -0.88
C GLY A 390 4.13 3.26 -1.78
N ALA A 391 3.52 4.33 -2.15
CA ALA A 391 4.02 5.23 -3.17
C ALA A 391 5.37 5.88 -2.83
N LEU A 392 5.60 6.31 -1.57
CA LEU A 392 6.86 6.95 -1.21
C LEU A 392 8.05 6.00 -1.34
N ALA A 393 7.91 4.76 -0.86
CA ALA A 393 8.97 3.76 -0.97
C ALA A 393 9.26 3.38 -2.42
N ARG A 394 8.20 3.19 -3.25
CA ARG A 394 8.32 2.90 -4.69
C ARG A 394 9.06 4.00 -5.43
N MET A 395 8.61 5.25 -5.27
CA MET A 395 9.24 6.41 -5.92
C MET A 395 10.68 6.60 -5.45
N TRP A 396 10.94 6.43 -4.16
CA TRP A 396 12.27 6.61 -3.58
C TRP A 396 13.27 5.54 -4.05
N SER A 397 12.88 4.25 -3.96
CA SER A 397 13.72 3.15 -4.43
C SER A 397 14.00 3.25 -5.92
N THR A 398 12.98 3.47 -6.75
CA THR A 398 13.11 3.63 -8.20
C THR A 398 14.01 4.81 -8.56
N ALA A 399 13.82 5.97 -7.90
CA ALA A 399 14.66 7.15 -8.13
C ALA A 399 16.13 6.88 -7.83
N LEU A 400 16.44 6.32 -6.64
CA LEU A 400 17.81 6.04 -6.22
C LEU A 400 18.49 4.98 -7.10
N ALA A 401 17.76 3.94 -7.50
CA ALA A 401 18.30 2.87 -8.33
C ALA A 401 18.71 3.38 -9.73
N GLY A 402 17.97 4.32 -10.30
CA GLY A 402 18.29 4.88 -11.62
C GLY A 402 18.25 3.85 -12.75
N LEU A 403 17.45 2.78 -12.61
CA LEU A 403 17.45 1.65 -13.56
C LEU A 403 16.26 1.67 -14.53
N VAL A 404 15.23 2.47 -14.25
CA VAL A 404 14.05 2.57 -15.12
C VAL A 404 14.29 3.68 -16.14
N GLU A 405 14.26 3.30 -17.42
CA GLU A 405 14.36 4.20 -18.55
C GLU A 405 13.43 3.73 -19.68
N THR A 406 12.37 4.49 -19.92
CA THR A 406 11.40 4.31 -21.01
C THR A 406 11.14 5.66 -21.69
N ASP A 407 10.34 5.69 -22.75
CA ASP A 407 9.95 6.95 -23.38
C ASP A 407 9.12 7.85 -22.46
N GLU A 408 8.41 7.24 -21.46
CA GLU A 408 7.49 7.95 -20.57
C GLU A 408 8.04 8.17 -19.17
N VAL A 409 9.00 7.36 -18.73
CA VAL A 409 9.53 7.41 -17.36
C VAL A 409 11.03 7.26 -17.35
N MET A 410 11.71 8.13 -16.60
CA MET A 410 13.15 8.06 -16.38
C MET A 410 13.48 8.25 -14.90
N ALA A 411 14.15 7.27 -14.31
CA ALA A 411 14.78 7.37 -13.00
C ALA A 411 16.22 7.92 -13.14
N THR A 412 16.58 8.90 -12.30
CA THR A 412 17.82 9.69 -12.52
C THR A 412 18.90 9.49 -11.47
N GLY A 413 18.66 8.65 -10.44
CA GLY A 413 19.52 8.52 -9.26
C GLY A 413 19.10 9.43 -8.09
N HIS A 414 18.21 10.40 -8.32
CA HIS A 414 17.73 11.35 -7.32
C HIS A 414 16.29 11.85 -7.58
N SER A 415 15.72 11.51 -8.72
CA SER A 415 14.35 11.88 -9.10
C SER A 415 13.76 10.85 -10.06
N VAL A 416 12.45 10.96 -10.27
CA VAL A 416 11.73 10.26 -11.33
C VAL A 416 11.05 11.30 -12.20
N LYS A 417 11.37 11.28 -13.50
CA LYS A 417 10.71 12.10 -14.53
C LYS A 417 9.60 11.28 -15.17
N ILE A 418 8.47 11.92 -15.38
CA ILE A 418 7.26 11.32 -15.97
C ILE A 418 6.82 12.21 -17.12
N ASP A 419 6.76 11.66 -18.32
CA ASP A 419 6.38 12.38 -19.53
C ASP A 419 5.09 11.83 -20.14
N PHE A 420 4.10 12.68 -20.27
CA PHE A 420 2.85 12.36 -20.95
C PHE A 420 2.85 12.85 -22.40
N PRO A 421 2.06 12.24 -23.29
CA PRO A 421 1.83 12.77 -24.62
C PRO A 421 1.31 14.21 -24.56
N LYS A 422 1.84 15.08 -25.41
CA LYS A 422 1.30 16.43 -25.59
C LYS A 422 -0.09 16.34 -26.21
N THR A 423 -1.08 16.91 -25.52
CA THR A 423 -2.46 16.98 -25.99
C THR A 423 -2.88 18.42 -26.17
N ALA A 424 -4.06 18.65 -26.77
CA ALA A 424 -4.63 19.98 -26.93
C ALA A 424 -5.18 20.58 -25.62
N LEU A 425 -5.33 19.76 -24.57
CA LEU A 425 -5.85 20.20 -23.27
C LEU A 425 -4.74 20.88 -22.45
N LYS A 426 -5.16 21.78 -21.55
CA LYS A 426 -4.26 22.55 -20.69
C LYS A 426 -3.59 21.64 -19.65
N GLY A 427 -2.49 22.12 -19.10
CA GLY A 427 -1.73 21.48 -18.06
C GLY A 427 -0.37 20.98 -18.53
N PRO A 428 0.55 20.70 -17.59
CA PRO A 428 1.88 20.21 -17.90
C PRO A 428 1.81 18.80 -18.48
N ALA A 429 2.68 18.51 -19.43
CA ALA A 429 2.84 17.16 -19.97
C ALA A 429 4.02 16.41 -19.34
N SER A 430 4.82 17.09 -18.51
CA SER A 430 6.00 16.52 -17.86
C SER A 430 6.00 16.88 -16.39
N PHE A 431 6.34 15.89 -15.55
CA PHE A 431 6.44 16.02 -14.11
C PHE A 431 7.77 15.46 -13.64
N GLU A 432 8.30 15.99 -12.56
CA GLU A 432 9.49 15.45 -11.90
C GLU A 432 9.25 15.35 -10.39
N TRP A 433 9.19 14.13 -9.90
CA TRP A 433 9.21 13.87 -8.48
C TRP A 433 10.67 13.77 -8.01
N LYS A 434 11.06 14.60 -7.04
CA LYS A 434 12.39 14.59 -6.43
C LYS A 434 12.33 13.88 -5.08
N ILE A 435 13.40 13.17 -4.73
CA ILE A 435 13.52 12.56 -3.41
C ILE A 435 13.43 13.67 -2.36
N PRO A 436 12.44 13.61 -1.45
CA PRO A 436 12.26 14.63 -0.42
C PRO A 436 13.31 14.52 0.68
N GLN A 437 13.47 15.59 1.43
CA GLN A 437 14.37 15.61 2.58
C GLN A 437 13.84 14.76 3.75
N TRP A 438 12.51 14.64 3.88
CA TRP A 438 11.85 13.96 5.00
C TRP A 438 10.92 12.85 4.52
N SER A 439 10.82 11.77 5.32
CA SER A 439 9.76 10.76 5.20
C SER A 439 8.65 11.12 6.18
N ASN A 440 7.70 11.96 5.76
CA ASN A 440 6.64 12.53 6.58
C ASN A 440 5.25 12.35 5.98
N THR A 441 4.24 12.86 6.67
CA THR A 441 2.83 12.77 6.28
C THR A 441 2.54 13.38 4.90
N ILE A 442 3.07 14.56 4.63
CA ILE A 442 2.84 15.27 3.36
C ILE A 442 3.52 14.54 2.22
N GLU A 443 4.78 14.14 2.37
CA GLU A 443 5.53 13.51 1.30
C GLU A 443 5.00 12.10 0.94
N ARG A 444 4.42 11.36 1.92
CA ARG A 444 3.68 10.12 1.60
C ARG A 444 2.48 10.37 0.69
N ASN A 445 1.74 11.43 0.94
CA ASN A 445 0.58 11.81 0.11
C ASN A 445 1.00 12.39 -1.25
N ARG A 446 2.04 13.25 -1.29
CA ARG A 446 2.61 13.78 -2.53
C ARG A 446 3.11 12.65 -3.44
N ALA A 447 3.89 11.72 -2.89
CA ALA A 447 4.37 10.56 -3.64
C ALA A 447 3.21 9.71 -4.20
N ARG A 448 2.10 9.58 -3.47
CA ARG A 448 0.91 8.85 -3.95
C ARG A 448 0.29 9.53 -5.16
N THR A 449 0.24 10.85 -5.18
CA THR A 449 -0.22 11.62 -6.34
C THR A 449 0.69 11.40 -7.56
N TYR A 450 2.00 11.51 -7.36
CA TYR A 450 2.96 11.28 -8.44
C TYR A 450 3.00 9.84 -8.93
N PHE A 451 2.80 8.86 -8.04
CA PHE A 451 2.76 7.45 -8.45
C PHE A 451 1.53 7.11 -9.29
N GLN A 452 0.41 7.80 -9.12
CA GLN A 452 -0.72 7.70 -10.04
C GLN A 452 -0.33 8.12 -11.46
N ALA A 453 0.41 9.21 -11.60
CA ALA A 453 0.95 9.66 -12.88
C ALA A 453 1.98 8.66 -13.45
N TYR A 454 2.85 8.11 -12.59
CA TYR A 454 3.80 7.06 -12.94
C TYR A 454 3.09 5.83 -13.52
N ALA A 455 2.07 5.31 -12.83
CA ALA A 455 1.30 4.15 -13.27
C ALA A 455 0.61 4.40 -14.63
N ALA A 456 0.08 5.60 -14.84
CA ALA A 456 -0.53 5.99 -16.10
C ALA A 456 0.49 6.07 -17.25
N ALA A 457 1.69 6.59 -16.98
CA ALA A 457 2.79 6.64 -17.94
C ALA A 457 3.27 5.23 -18.32
N MET A 458 3.47 4.36 -17.32
CA MET A 458 3.84 2.97 -17.55
C MET A 458 2.77 2.18 -18.30
N ALA A 459 1.48 2.45 -18.04
CA ALA A 459 0.40 1.83 -18.80
C ALA A 459 0.45 2.17 -20.30
N LEU A 460 0.91 3.37 -20.69
CA LEU A 460 1.16 3.69 -22.10
C LEU A 460 2.29 2.84 -22.69
N HIS A 461 3.38 2.66 -21.94
CA HIS A 461 4.48 1.79 -22.32
C HIS A 461 4.00 0.36 -22.55
N PHE A 462 3.28 -0.22 -21.58
CA PHE A 462 2.78 -1.59 -21.67
C PHE A 462 1.78 -1.79 -22.81
N ALA A 463 0.89 -0.80 -23.05
CA ALA A 463 -0.04 -0.85 -24.18
C ALA A 463 0.70 -0.89 -25.54
N ARG A 464 1.80 -0.12 -25.69
CA ARG A 464 2.63 -0.18 -26.89
C ARG A 464 3.32 -1.54 -27.04
N LYS A 465 3.90 -2.08 -25.95
CA LYS A 465 4.52 -3.40 -25.95
C LYS A 465 3.52 -4.50 -26.30
N ALA A 466 2.31 -4.47 -25.75
CA ALA A 466 1.25 -5.41 -26.10
C ALA A 466 0.87 -5.34 -27.59
N LEU A 467 0.77 -4.13 -28.16
CA LEU A 467 0.49 -3.96 -29.59
C LEU A 467 1.63 -4.50 -30.48
N VAL A 468 2.89 -4.38 -30.04
CA VAL A 468 4.04 -4.96 -30.75
C VAL A 468 3.92 -6.49 -30.80
N GLU A 469 3.58 -7.14 -29.68
CA GLU A 469 3.35 -8.58 -29.61
C GLU A 469 2.22 -9.03 -30.54
N ILE A 470 1.07 -8.34 -30.48
CA ILE A 470 -0.11 -8.65 -31.31
C ILE A 470 0.22 -8.51 -32.80
N ASN A 471 0.86 -7.40 -33.19
CA ASN A 471 1.22 -7.13 -34.60
C ASN A 471 2.27 -8.11 -35.14
N ALA A 472 3.11 -8.67 -34.27
CA ALA A 472 4.07 -9.72 -34.62
C ALA A 472 3.42 -11.13 -34.70
N GLY A 473 2.12 -11.25 -34.42
CA GLY A 473 1.42 -12.53 -34.39
C GLY A 473 1.68 -13.37 -33.12
N ARG A 474 2.34 -12.83 -32.11
CA ARG A 474 2.56 -13.47 -30.82
C ARG A 474 1.37 -13.18 -29.89
N THR A 475 0.27 -13.94 -30.09
CA THR A 475 -1.03 -13.65 -29.43
C THR A 475 -1.31 -14.57 -28.24
N LYS A 476 -0.39 -15.44 -27.88
CA LYS A 476 -0.54 -16.32 -26.71
C LYS A 476 -0.43 -15.49 -25.43
N THR A 477 -1.39 -15.69 -24.50
CA THR A 477 -1.46 -14.93 -23.22
C THR A 477 -1.36 -15.82 -22.00
N TRP A 478 -1.36 -17.14 -22.17
CA TRP A 478 -1.30 -18.10 -21.08
C TRP A 478 -0.50 -19.35 -21.47
N GLU A 479 0.24 -19.93 -20.51
CA GLU A 479 1.02 -21.15 -20.65
C GLU A 479 0.47 -22.24 -19.72
N THR A 480 0.54 -23.51 -20.18
CA THR A 480 0.17 -24.67 -19.37
C THR A 480 1.24 -24.95 -18.31
N PHE A 481 0.82 -25.53 -17.19
CA PHE A 481 1.72 -25.92 -16.11
C PHE A 481 1.23 -27.20 -15.44
N GLU A 482 2.15 -27.85 -14.73
CA GLU A 482 1.86 -28.96 -13.82
C GLU A 482 2.21 -28.55 -12.39
N VAL A 483 1.42 -29.03 -11.43
CA VAL A 483 1.72 -28.81 -10.01
C VAL A 483 2.74 -29.86 -9.58
N PRO A 484 3.92 -29.46 -9.06
CA PRO A 484 4.92 -30.42 -8.61
C PRO A 484 4.50 -31.07 -7.28
N ASP A 485 4.99 -32.28 -7.01
CA ASP A 485 4.83 -32.92 -5.70
C ASP A 485 5.55 -32.13 -4.61
N GLU A 486 6.73 -31.60 -4.91
CA GLU A 486 7.55 -30.80 -4.00
C GLU A 486 7.93 -29.49 -4.66
N GLY A 487 7.75 -28.37 -3.95
CA GLY A 487 8.10 -27.07 -4.49
C GLY A 487 8.07 -25.95 -3.46
N ILE A 488 8.84 -24.92 -3.73
CA ILE A 488 8.75 -23.65 -3.00
C ILE A 488 8.61 -22.50 -3.98
N GLY A 489 7.92 -21.46 -3.58
CA GLY A 489 7.79 -20.23 -4.34
C GLY A 489 7.71 -19.02 -3.44
N CYS A 490 8.18 -17.91 -3.96
CA CYS A 490 7.93 -16.58 -3.42
C CYS A 490 7.53 -15.63 -4.55
N GLY A 491 6.39 -14.98 -4.39
CA GLY A 491 5.97 -13.89 -5.26
C GLY A 491 6.30 -12.58 -4.58
N PHE A 492 6.83 -11.64 -5.33
CA PHE A 492 7.10 -10.27 -4.92
C PHE A 492 6.42 -9.30 -5.87
N THR A 493 5.67 -8.38 -5.34
CA THR A 493 5.14 -7.21 -6.02
C THR A 493 4.85 -6.12 -4.99
N GLU A 494 4.35 -5.01 -5.46
CA GLU A 494 3.80 -3.96 -4.62
C GLU A 494 2.27 -4.05 -4.67
N ALA A 495 1.60 -4.20 -3.52
CA ALA A 495 0.20 -3.80 -3.47
C ALA A 495 0.12 -2.27 -3.48
N VAL A 496 -1.05 -1.72 -3.69
CA VAL A 496 -1.25 -0.27 -3.69
C VAL A 496 -0.61 0.40 -2.47
N ARG A 497 -0.68 -0.24 -1.30
CA ARG A 497 -0.16 0.26 0.00
C ARG A 497 1.28 -0.08 0.29
N GLY A 498 1.97 -0.73 -0.66
CA GLY A 498 3.40 -1.06 -0.54
C GLY A 498 3.69 -2.55 -0.68
N VAL A 499 4.78 -2.96 -0.06
CA VAL A 499 5.36 -4.30 -0.18
C VAL A 499 4.35 -5.42 -0.01
N LEU A 500 4.30 -6.31 -0.97
CA LEU A 500 3.52 -7.54 -0.90
C LEU A 500 4.39 -8.73 -1.28
N SER A 501 4.41 -9.72 -0.40
CA SER A 501 5.03 -11.01 -0.72
C SER A 501 4.10 -12.16 -0.36
N HIS A 502 4.12 -13.19 -1.19
CA HIS A 502 3.46 -14.46 -0.92
C HIS A 502 4.51 -15.59 -0.94
N HIS A 503 4.52 -16.38 0.12
CA HIS A 503 5.46 -17.48 0.29
C HIS A 503 4.70 -18.79 0.36
N MET A 504 5.02 -19.73 -0.52
CA MET A 504 4.36 -21.02 -0.65
C MET A 504 5.36 -22.16 -0.53
N VAL A 505 4.96 -23.21 0.20
CA VAL A 505 5.65 -24.50 0.27
C VAL A 505 4.67 -25.58 -0.16
N ILE A 506 5.05 -26.40 -1.13
CA ILE A 506 4.28 -27.55 -1.63
C ILE A 506 4.94 -28.83 -1.14
N ARG A 507 4.12 -29.77 -0.65
CA ARG A 507 4.49 -31.15 -0.30
C ARG A 507 3.35 -32.08 -0.73
N ASP A 508 3.68 -33.22 -1.34
CA ASP A 508 2.71 -34.19 -1.84
C ASP A 508 1.63 -33.53 -2.73
N GLY A 509 2.02 -32.58 -3.59
CA GLY A 509 1.11 -31.84 -4.47
C GLY A 509 0.08 -30.94 -3.75
N LYS A 510 0.27 -30.65 -2.47
CA LYS A 510 -0.61 -29.80 -1.65
C LYS A 510 0.16 -28.66 -0.99
N ILE A 511 -0.55 -27.61 -0.63
CA ILE A 511 0.02 -26.50 0.17
C ILE A 511 0.36 -27.01 1.56
N ALA A 512 1.64 -27.15 1.86
CA ALA A 512 2.13 -27.49 3.20
C ALA A 512 2.20 -26.23 4.09
N ASN A 513 2.63 -25.10 3.50
CA ASN A 513 2.66 -23.81 4.18
C ASN A 513 2.37 -22.67 3.20
N TYR A 514 1.71 -21.61 3.66
CA TYR A 514 1.41 -20.45 2.84
C TYR A 514 1.28 -19.19 3.69
N HIS A 515 2.08 -18.16 3.37
CA HIS A 515 2.03 -16.89 4.09
C HIS A 515 2.04 -15.70 3.14
N PRO A 516 0.93 -14.93 3.07
CA PRO A 516 0.90 -13.61 2.48
C PRO A 516 1.40 -12.57 3.50
N TYR A 517 2.30 -11.68 3.08
CA TYR A 517 2.73 -10.53 3.86
C TYR A 517 2.43 -9.24 3.09
N PRO A 518 1.21 -8.71 3.24
CA PRO A 518 0.82 -7.43 2.64
C PRO A 518 1.39 -6.22 3.40
N PRO A 519 1.32 -5.01 2.80
CA PRO A 519 2.01 -3.82 3.32
C PRO A 519 1.50 -3.34 4.69
N THR A 520 0.21 -3.45 4.95
CA THR A 520 -0.35 -2.95 6.21
C THR A 520 0.15 -3.69 7.46
N PRO A 521 0.42 -5.02 7.45
CA PRO A 521 1.16 -5.66 8.54
C PRO A 521 2.53 -5.06 8.83
N TRP A 522 3.25 -4.58 7.82
CA TRP A 522 4.50 -3.86 8.04
C TRP A 522 4.26 -2.53 8.76
N ASN A 523 3.35 -1.69 8.22
CA ASN A 523 3.09 -0.35 8.73
C ASN A 523 2.34 -0.34 10.07
N ALA A 524 1.37 -1.23 10.26
CA ALA A 524 0.53 -1.34 11.46
C ALA A 524 1.06 -2.37 12.47
N SER A 525 2.30 -2.83 12.32
CA SER A 525 2.88 -3.79 13.25
C SER A 525 2.91 -3.20 14.65
N PRO A 526 2.57 -3.99 15.68
CA PRO A 526 2.77 -3.59 17.07
C PRO A 526 4.26 -3.66 17.42
N ARG A 527 4.61 -3.27 18.65
CA ARG A 527 5.97 -3.43 19.17
C ARG A 527 6.42 -4.87 19.08
N ASP A 528 7.64 -5.09 18.66
CA ASP A 528 8.23 -6.41 18.65
C ASP A 528 8.80 -6.81 20.04
N ALA A 529 9.42 -7.99 20.11
CA ALA A 529 9.98 -8.50 21.37
C ALA A 529 11.16 -7.68 21.92
N GLU A 530 11.77 -6.83 21.08
CA GLU A 530 12.84 -5.92 21.43
C GLU A 530 12.31 -4.53 21.87
N GLY A 531 10.97 -4.35 21.81
CA GLY A 531 10.28 -3.10 22.13
C GLY A 531 10.30 -2.07 21.01
N ILE A 532 10.76 -2.44 19.80
CA ILE A 532 10.82 -1.55 18.64
C ILE A 532 9.41 -1.33 18.09
N PRO A 533 8.91 -0.09 18.03
CA PRO A 533 7.58 0.20 17.52
C PRO A 533 7.45 -0.08 16.01
N GLY A 534 6.24 -0.36 15.58
CA GLY A 534 5.92 -0.36 14.15
C GLY A 534 5.79 1.06 13.58
N PRO A 535 5.75 1.19 12.24
CA PRO A 535 5.72 2.49 11.57
C PRO A 535 4.61 3.46 12.01
N TYR A 536 3.38 3.00 12.26
CA TYR A 536 2.32 3.90 12.75
C TYR A 536 2.61 4.41 14.15
N GLU A 537 3.04 3.52 15.04
CA GLU A 537 3.35 3.89 16.41
C GLU A 537 4.51 4.87 16.50
N ASP A 538 5.55 4.62 15.70
CA ASP A 538 6.75 5.48 15.62
C ASP A 538 6.41 6.86 15.02
N ALA A 539 5.67 6.92 13.91
CA ALA A 539 5.30 8.16 13.25
C ALA A 539 4.36 9.05 14.09
N VAL A 540 3.56 8.45 14.98
CA VAL A 540 2.63 9.18 15.85
C VAL A 540 3.25 9.53 17.21
N THR A 541 4.19 8.73 17.69
CA THR A 541 4.91 9.05 18.94
C THR A 541 5.82 10.27 18.72
N ASN A 542 5.79 11.21 19.64
CA ASN A 542 6.45 12.52 19.60
C ASN A 542 5.94 13.49 18.52
N LEU A 543 4.80 13.18 17.89
CA LEU A 543 4.18 14.06 16.92
C LEU A 543 3.75 15.38 17.60
N ASN A 544 4.12 16.51 17.00
CA ASN A 544 3.62 17.83 17.39
C ASN A 544 2.19 18.02 16.91
N ILE A 545 1.34 18.62 17.76
CA ILE A 545 -0.06 18.91 17.48
C ILE A 545 -0.17 20.35 17.00
N TYR A 546 -0.61 20.53 15.76
CA TYR A 546 -0.85 21.83 15.11
C TYR A 546 -2.33 22.21 15.11
N GLU A 547 -3.22 21.30 15.50
CA GLU A 547 -4.64 21.59 15.68
C GLU A 547 -4.82 22.78 16.64
N GLU A 548 -5.64 23.76 16.24
CA GLU A 548 -5.88 25.00 17.04
C GLU A 548 -6.83 24.76 18.20
N ASN A 549 -7.65 23.69 18.13
CA ASN A 549 -8.64 23.35 19.15
C ASN A 549 -7.97 23.08 20.53
N ASP A 550 -8.72 23.45 21.57
CA ASP A 550 -8.40 23.08 22.95
C ASP A 550 -8.70 21.58 23.20
N ARG A 551 -8.38 21.12 24.43
CA ARG A 551 -8.56 19.73 24.85
C ARG A 551 -10.01 19.24 24.66
N ASP A 552 -11.00 20.09 24.95
CA ASP A 552 -12.41 19.69 24.99
C ASP A 552 -13.00 19.56 23.57
N ASN A 553 -12.41 20.24 22.59
CA ASN A 553 -12.80 20.25 21.19
C ASN A 553 -11.82 19.50 20.28
N PHE A 554 -10.79 18.90 20.85
CA PHE A 554 -9.72 18.21 20.12
C PHE A 554 -10.26 17.09 19.23
N LYS A 555 -9.88 17.10 17.96
CA LYS A 555 -10.24 16.09 16.95
C LYS A 555 -9.11 15.11 16.63
N GLY A 556 -7.87 15.49 16.93
CA GLY A 556 -6.67 14.72 16.64
C GLY A 556 -6.36 14.65 15.15
N ILE A 557 -6.59 15.76 14.43
CA ILE A 557 -6.45 15.76 12.95
C ILE A 557 -5.02 15.42 12.51
N ASP A 558 -3.99 15.87 13.23
CA ASP A 558 -2.60 15.61 12.87
C ASP A 558 -2.24 14.11 13.05
N ILE A 559 -2.79 13.47 14.09
CA ILE A 559 -2.69 12.02 14.30
C ILE A 559 -3.38 11.28 13.15
N MET A 560 -4.60 11.70 12.79
CA MET A 560 -5.38 11.07 11.71
C MET A 560 -4.73 11.26 10.34
N ARG A 561 -4.21 12.45 10.03
CA ARG A 561 -3.44 12.72 8.81
C ARG A 561 -2.22 11.83 8.73
N THR A 562 -1.48 11.69 9.84
CA THR A 562 -0.30 10.83 9.92
C THR A 562 -0.65 9.39 9.62
N VAL A 563 -1.61 8.79 10.32
CA VAL A 563 -1.98 7.39 10.11
C VAL A 563 -2.54 7.16 8.68
N ARG A 564 -3.44 8.04 8.21
CA ARG A 564 -4.03 7.92 6.87
C ARG A 564 -3.01 8.10 5.75
N SER A 565 -1.92 8.86 5.97
CA SER A 565 -0.87 9.02 4.95
C SER A 565 -0.21 7.69 4.56
N PHE A 566 -0.22 6.69 5.45
CA PHE A 566 0.26 5.33 5.15
C PHE A 566 -0.76 4.46 4.39
N ASP A 567 -1.97 4.95 4.13
CA ASP A 567 -3.03 4.21 3.45
C ASP A 567 -3.37 2.87 4.14
N PRO A 568 -3.96 2.87 5.35
CA PRO A 568 -4.24 1.64 6.08
C PRO A 568 -5.26 0.73 5.39
N CYS A 569 -4.90 -0.57 5.28
CA CYS A 569 -5.78 -1.61 4.77
C CYS A 569 -5.77 -2.83 5.70
N LEU A 570 -6.64 -2.84 6.69
CA LEU A 570 -6.65 -3.88 7.72
C LEU A 570 -7.17 -5.24 7.24
N PRO A 571 -8.07 -5.37 6.23
CA PRO A 571 -8.37 -6.67 5.65
C PRO A 571 -7.13 -7.42 5.16
N CYS A 572 -6.11 -6.70 4.71
CA CYS A 572 -4.80 -7.27 4.35
C CYS A 572 -4.01 -7.77 5.57
N GLY A 573 -4.18 -7.12 6.73
CA GLY A 573 -3.52 -7.48 7.99
C GLY A 573 -4.33 -8.40 8.91
N VAL A 574 -5.56 -8.71 8.53
CA VAL A 574 -6.55 -9.33 9.40
C VAL A 574 -6.76 -10.80 9.08
N HIS A 575 -6.74 -11.63 10.11
CA HIS A 575 -7.10 -13.06 10.06
C HIS A 575 -8.32 -13.33 10.94
N MET A 576 -9.33 -14.06 10.45
CA MET A 576 -10.55 -14.37 11.20
C MET A 576 -10.47 -15.74 11.86
N TYR A 577 -10.84 -15.82 13.16
CA TYR A 577 -11.02 -17.07 13.88
C TYR A 577 -12.49 -17.50 13.81
N LEU A 578 -12.74 -18.69 13.31
CA LEU A 578 -14.03 -19.39 13.45
C LEU A 578 -13.89 -20.29 14.68
N GLY A 579 -14.37 -19.82 15.82
CA GLY A 579 -14.46 -20.64 17.03
C GLY A 579 -15.40 -21.83 16.85
N ASP A 580 -15.46 -22.68 17.84
CA ASP A 580 -16.26 -23.92 17.94
C ASP A 580 -17.80 -23.75 17.88
N GLY A 581 -18.28 -22.71 17.23
CA GLY A 581 -19.71 -22.41 17.03
C GLY A 581 -20.42 -21.80 18.24
N LYS A 582 -19.77 -21.74 19.42
CA LYS A 582 -20.40 -21.21 20.66
C LYS A 582 -20.04 -19.76 20.95
N THR A 583 -19.06 -19.19 20.28
CA THR A 583 -18.57 -17.81 20.52
C THR A 583 -19.12 -16.76 19.52
N LEU A 584 -19.92 -17.19 18.54
CA LEU A 584 -20.46 -16.31 17.48
C LEU A 584 -21.60 -15.38 17.93
N GLU A 585 -22.18 -15.58 19.12
CA GLU A 585 -23.32 -14.76 19.58
C GLU A 585 -22.97 -13.34 20.03
N LYS A 586 -21.69 -12.91 20.01
CA LYS A 586 -21.26 -11.57 20.47
C LYS A 586 -20.36 -10.78 19.53
N LEU A 587 -20.16 -11.23 18.32
CA LEU A 587 -19.47 -10.41 17.30
C LEU A 587 -20.50 -9.56 16.55
N HIS A 588 -20.72 -8.34 17.02
CA HIS A 588 -21.44 -7.32 16.25
C HIS A 588 -20.68 -7.07 14.95
N SER A 589 -21.25 -7.50 13.84
CA SER A 589 -20.80 -7.09 12.51
C SER A 589 -20.94 -5.56 12.38
N PRO A 590 -19.92 -4.83 11.89
CA PRO A 590 -20.05 -3.39 11.61
C PRO A 590 -21.17 -3.05 10.62
N THR A 591 -21.69 -4.04 9.89
CA THR A 591 -22.80 -3.87 8.97
C THR A 591 -24.18 -3.79 9.64
N GLN A 592 -24.31 -4.17 10.91
CA GLN A 592 -25.58 -4.03 11.63
C GLN A 592 -25.88 -2.64 12.16
N SER A 593 -24.91 -1.71 12.16
CA SER A 593 -25.14 -0.32 12.56
C SER A 593 -25.69 0.57 11.43
N MET A 594 -25.89 0.04 10.22
CA MET A 594 -26.44 0.81 9.08
C MET A 594 -27.95 0.60 8.84
N THR A 595 -28.57 -0.36 9.52
CA THR A 595 -30.03 -0.49 9.53
C THR A 595 -30.51 -0.08 10.92
N GLY A 596 -31.00 1.15 10.99
CA GLY A 596 -31.65 1.62 12.21
C GLY A 596 -32.84 0.77 12.56
N GLU A 597 -32.79 0.13 13.70
CA GLU A 597 -33.79 -0.11 14.71
C GLU A 597 -33.07 -0.34 16.02
#